data_a8f93ab2f56d2ad166988f682c1cf719
#
_entry.id   a8f93ab2f56d2ad166988f682c1cf719
#
_cell.length_a   1.000
_cell.length_b   1.000
_cell.length_c   1.000
_cell.angle_alpha   90.00
_cell.angle_beta   90.00
_cell.angle_gamma   90.00
#
_symmetry.space_group_name_H-M   'P 1'
#
loop_
_entity.id
_entity.type
_entity.pdbx_description
1 polymer ?
#
loop_
_entity_poly.entity_id
_entity_poly.type
_entity_poly.pdbx_seq_one_letter_code
_entity_poly.pdbx_strand_id
1 'polypeptide(L)'
;MCIRDSFMHSLGLSKISPFMSDLMKAFEAPFPSPKYKMGCRAMPSHVPIIKDQSLEAVAKARNFFKNTDKPFLSVFAGNDPVTNAMEKDVLKMVPNAIKAPHIGGGHFFQWTKPKELSKVLSKFIKS
;
A
#
# COMPACT_ATOMS: atom_id res chain seq x y z
N MET A 1 12.08 5.42 14.63
CA MET A 1 11.11 4.32 14.69
C MET A 1 10.24 4.40 13.46
N CYS A 2 10.29 3.42 12.58
CA CYS A 2 9.47 3.39 11.37
C CYS A 2 8.04 2.95 11.77
N ILE A 3 6.99 3.39 11.05
CA ILE A 3 5.60 2.90 11.26
C ILE A 3 5.58 1.38 11.27
N ARG A 4 6.38 0.75 10.41
CA ARG A 4 6.59 -0.70 10.39
C ARG A 4 7.02 -1.24 11.76
N ASP A 5 8.01 -0.62 12.41
CA ASP A 5 8.56 -1.11 13.68
C ASP A 5 7.51 -1.01 14.78
N SER A 6 6.74 0.10 14.80
CA SER A 6 5.64 0.27 15.74
C SER A 6 4.50 -0.71 15.49
N PHE A 7 4.14 -0.95 14.21
CA PHE A 7 3.08 -1.88 13.84
C PHE A 7 3.47 -3.33 14.16
N MET A 8 4.68 -3.74 13.80
CA MET A 8 5.18 -5.09 14.09
C MET A 8 5.41 -5.31 15.60
N HIS A 9 5.83 -4.27 16.31
CA HIS A 9 5.98 -4.32 17.77
C HIS A 9 4.62 -4.41 18.49
N SER A 10 3.61 -3.65 18.02
CA SER A 10 2.26 -3.68 18.59
C SER A 10 1.54 -5.03 18.37
N LEU A 11 1.89 -5.74 17.31
CA LEU A 11 1.38 -7.08 17.04
C LEU A 11 2.17 -8.20 17.72
N GLY A 12 3.21 -7.88 18.52
CA GLY A 12 4.04 -8.87 19.21
C GLY A 12 4.86 -9.78 18.27
N LEU A 13 4.90 -9.46 16.98
CA LEU A 13 5.48 -10.32 15.94
C LEU A 13 7.01 -10.26 15.89
N SER A 14 7.62 -9.29 16.55
CA SER A 14 9.07 -9.10 16.57
C SER A 14 9.86 -10.24 17.27
N LYS A 15 9.17 -11.10 18.03
CA LYS A 15 9.77 -12.18 18.81
C LYS A 15 9.45 -13.60 18.30
N ILE A 16 8.68 -13.76 17.23
CA ILE A 16 7.97 -15.02 16.97
C ILE A 16 8.67 -15.93 15.95
N SER A 17 9.63 -15.46 15.14
CA SER A 17 10.26 -16.34 14.15
C SER A 17 11.64 -15.86 13.69
N PRO A 18 12.63 -16.76 13.50
CA PRO A 18 13.89 -16.46 12.81
C PRO A 18 13.67 -15.83 11.43
N PHE A 19 12.64 -16.29 10.69
CA PHE A 19 12.23 -15.73 9.41
C PHE A 19 11.86 -14.24 9.49
N MET A 20 11.15 -13.82 10.55
CA MET A 20 10.84 -12.41 10.78
C MET A 20 12.10 -11.59 11.07
N SER A 21 13.10 -12.18 11.76
CA SER A 21 14.40 -11.55 11.98
C SER A 21 15.12 -11.25 10.66
N ASP A 22 15.15 -12.19 9.73
CA ASP A 22 15.82 -11.99 8.44
C ASP A 22 15.05 -11.03 7.52
N LEU A 23 13.74 -11.06 7.55
CA LEU A 23 12.91 -10.07 6.91
C LEU A 23 13.17 -8.66 7.44
N MET A 24 13.26 -8.50 8.76
CA MET A 24 13.59 -7.21 9.39
C MET A 24 14.97 -6.72 8.96
N LYS A 25 15.99 -7.60 8.91
CA LYS A 25 17.32 -7.27 8.40
C LYS A 25 17.27 -6.82 6.94
N ALA A 26 16.50 -7.51 6.09
CA ALA A 26 16.33 -7.15 4.68
C ALA A 26 15.72 -5.75 4.52
N PHE A 27 14.69 -5.40 5.30
CA PHE A 27 14.10 -4.06 5.30
C PHE A 27 15.01 -2.98 5.90
N GLU A 28 15.93 -3.34 6.80
CA GLU A 28 16.91 -2.42 7.39
C GLU A 28 18.13 -2.21 6.48
N ALA A 29 18.46 -3.18 5.64
CA ALA A 29 19.68 -3.18 4.82
C ALA A 29 19.90 -1.88 3.99
N PRO A 30 18.86 -1.22 3.42
CA PRO A 30 19.04 0.04 2.70
C PRO A 30 19.37 1.23 3.59
N PHE A 31 19.32 1.11 4.92
CA PHE A 31 19.45 2.21 5.87
C PHE A 31 20.67 2.05 6.79
N PRO A 32 21.88 2.49 6.36
CA PRO A 32 23.11 2.32 7.14
C PRO A 32 23.08 2.97 8.53
N SER A 33 22.23 3.98 8.71
CA SER A 33 22.05 4.65 10.01
C SER A 33 20.65 5.30 10.11
N PRO A 34 20.19 5.69 11.33
CA PRO A 34 18.89 6.31 11.54
C PRO A 34 18.61 7.55 10.70
N LYS A 35 19.63 8.33 10.31
CA LYS A 35 19.46 9.52 9.45
C LYS A 35 18.95 9.19 8.05
N TYR A 36 19.25 8.02 7.53
CA TYR A 36 18.75 7.57 6.21
C TYR A 36 17.26 7.19 6.24
N LYS A 37 16.67 7.06 7.42
CA LYS A 37 15.24 6.76 7.59
C LYS A 37 14.36 8.02 7.65
N MET A 38 14.90 9.21 7.40
CA MET A 38 14.14 10.46 7.53
C MET A 38 12.94 10.52 6.56
N GLY A 39 13.10 10.04 5.32
CA GLY A 39 12.00 9.93 4.37
C GLY A 39 10.86 9.04 4.90
N CYS A 40 11.20 7.85 5.42
CA CYS A 40 10.20 6.96 6.01
C CYS A 40 9.49 7.57 7.23
N ARG A 41 10.18 8.41 8.00
CA ARG A 41 9.60 9.11 9.16
C ARG A 41 8.70 10.26 8.75
N ALA A 42 9.02 10.94 7.64
CA ALA A 42 8.23 12.05 7.14
C ALA A 42 6.94 11.61 6.43
N MET A 43 6.93 10.41 5.80
CA MET A 43 5.77 9.94 5.03
C MET A 43 4.43 9.99 5.77
N PRO A 44 4.32 9.59 7.06
CA PRO A 44 3.06 9.67 7.77
C PRO A 44 2.50 11.08 7.93
N SER A 45 3.39 12.08 8.00
CA SER A 45 2.95 13.49 8.13
C SER A 45 2.36 14.05 6.84
N HIS A 46 2.57 13.36 5.71
CA HIS A 46 1.96 13.72 4.42
C HIS A 46 0.59 13.09 4.19
N VAL A 47 0.12 12.23 5.11
CA VAL A 47 -1.26 11.77 5.07
C VAL A 47 -2.17 12.96 5.45
N PRO A 48 -3.07 13.43 4.57
CA PRO A 48 -3.83 14.67 4.79
C PRO A 48 -4.96 14.47 5.79
N ILE A 49 -4.61 14.26 7.06
CA ILE A 49 -5.55 14.19 8.18
C ILE A 49 -5.91 15.61 8.66
N ILE A 50 -4.98 16.55 8.49
CA ILE A 50 -5.15 17.97 8.83
C ILE A 50 -4.94 18.78 7.54
N LYS A 51 -5.50 19.99 7.45
CA LYS A 51 -5.25 20.89 6.33
C LYS A 51 -3.75 21.17 6.21
N ASP A 52 -3.16 20.72 5.11
CA ASP A 52 -1.78 20.95 4.77
C ASP A 52 -1.62 21.32 3.29
N GLN A 53 -0.39 21.58 2.87
CA GLN A 53 -0.05 21.97 1.49
C GLN A 53 -0.36 20.88 0.45
N SER A 54 -0.53 19.62 0.86
CA SER A 54 -0.81 18.51 -0.05
C SER A 54 -2.27 18.44 -0.50
N LEU A 55 -3.20 19.12 0.18
CA LEU A 55 -4.64 19.05 -0.12
C LEU A 55 -4.97 19.48 -1.55
N GLU A 56 -4.31 20.51 -2.05
CA GLU A 56 -4.52 20.96 -3.44
C GLU A 56 -4.07 19.89 -4.44
N ALA A 57 -2.89 19.30 -4.23
CA ALA A 57 -2.38 18.22 -5.06
C ALA A 57 -3.28 16.98 -5.01
N VAL A 58 -3.77 16.62 -3.82
CA VAL A 58 -4.73 15.52 -3.64
C VAL A 58 -6.05 15.81 -4.35
N ALA A 59 -6.57 17.05 -4.29
CA ALA A 59 -7.79 17.44 -5.00
C ALA A 59 -7.60 17.35 -6.52
N LYS A 60 -6.47 17.82 -7.06
CA LYS A 60 -6.12 17.68 -8.49
C LYS A 60 -6.04 16.21 -8.91
N ALA A 61 -5.36 15.37 -8.11
CA ALA A 61 -5.26 13.92 -8.38
C ALA A 61 -6.65 13.24 -8.39
N ARG A 62 -7.50 13.55 -7.42
CA ARG A 62 -8.88 13.03 -7.38
C ARG A 62 -9.69 13.45 -8.59
N ASN A 63 -9.57 14.72 -9.02
CA ASN A 63 -10.25 15.21 -10.22
C ASN A 63 -9.74 14.49 -11.48
N PHE A 64 -8.44 14.27 -11.60
CA PHE A 64 -7.85 13.47 -12.68
C PHE A 64 -8.44 12.06 -12.72
N PHE A 65 -8.46 11.35 -11.59
CA PHE A 65 -8.97 9.98 -11.53
C PHE A 65 -10.48 9.89 -11.82
N LYS A 66 -11.27 10.90 -11.45
CA LYS A 66 -12.71 10.96 -11.77
C LYS A 66 -12.98 11.10 -13.26
N ASN A 67 -12.07 11.74 -13.99
CA ASN A 67 -12.24 12.09 -15.39
C ASN A 67 -11.30 11.33 -16.33
N THR A 68 -10.55 10.35 -15.82
CA THR A 68 -9.62 9.59 -16.66
C THR A 68 -10.34 8.59 -17.53
N ASP A 69 -9.92 8.52 -18.79
CA ASP A 69 -10.31 7.51 -19.77
C ASP A 69 -9.34 6.32 -19.82
N LYS A 70 -8.24 6.42 -19.06
CA LYS A 70 -7.21 5.39 -19.05
C LYS A 70 -7.69 4.11 -18.39
N PRO A 71 -7.27 2.94 -18.87
CA PRO A 71 -7.53 1.68 -18.21
C PRO A 71 -7.04 1.71 -16.77
N PHE A 72 -7.89 1.36 -15.83
CA PHE A 72 -7.57 1.36 -14.40
C PHE A 72 -7.96 0.03 -13.77
N LEU A 73 -7.00 -0.65 -13.17
CA LEU A 73 -7.22 -1.90 -12.44
C LEU A 73 -7.14 -1.66 -10.93
N SER A 74 -8.22 -1.97 -10.24
CA SER A 74 -8.27 -1.92 -8.78
C SER A 74 -8.04 -3.33 -8.21
N VAL A 75 -6.95 -3.51 -7.46
CA VAL A 75 -6.59 -4.79 -6.84
C VAL A 75 -6.49 -4.61 -5.33
N PHE A 76 -7.28 -5.38 -4.60
CA PHE A 76 -7.29 -5.40 -3.13
C PHE A 76 -7.12 -6.83 -2.62
N ALA A 77 -6.55 -6.97 -1.43
CA ALA A 77 -6.40 -8.27 -0.80
C ALA A 77 -7.74 -8.85 -0.30
N GLY A 78 -8.67 -7.99 0.09
CA GLY A 78 -9.94 -8.39 0.71
C GLY A 78 -9.85 -8.67 2.22
N ASN A 79 -8.67 -9.01 2.72
CA ASN A 79 -8.38 -9.26 4.14
C ASN A 79 -7.30 -8.33 4.69
N ASP A 80 -7.08 -7.18 4.06
CA ASP A 80 -6.15 -6.15 4.52
C ASP A 80 -6.85 -5.24 5.54
N PRO A 81 -6.42 -5.21 6.81
CA PRO A 81 -7.05 -4.38 7.83
C PRO A 81 -6.81 -2.88 7.65
N VAL A 82 -5.84 -2.49 6.80
CA VAL A 82 -5.45 -1.08 6.62
C VAL A 82 -6.17 -0.44 5.44
N THR A 83 -6.16 -1.08 4.28
CA THR A 83 -6.62 -0.45 3.03
C THR A 83 -7.92 -1.02 2.48
N ASN A 84 -8.39 -2.17 2.97
CA ASN A 84 -9.59 -2.83 2.41
C ASN A 84 -10.85 -1.95 2.44
N ALA A 85 -10.98 -1.11 3.47
CA ALA A 85 -12.11 -0.17 3.57
C ALA A 85 -12.13 0.88 2.44
N MET A 86 -10.97 1.19 1.84
CA MET A 86 -10.84 2.18 0.76
C MET A 86 -11.30 1.67 -0.60
N GLU A 87 -11.50 0.36 -0.78
CA GLU A 87 -11.86 -0.23 -2.08
C GLU A 87 -13.11 0.42 -2.67
N LYS A 88 -14.15 0.57 -1.87
CA LYS A 88 -15.42 1.18 -2.31
C LYS A 88 -15.23 2.63 -2.77
N ASP A 89 -14.39 3.39 -2.09
CA ASP A 89 -14.14 4.78 -2.42
C ASP A 89 -13.31 4.92 -3.69
N VAL A 90 -12.33 4.04 -3.90
CA VAL A 90 -11.55 3.97 -5.15
C VAL A 90 -12.47 3.66 -6.34
N LEU A 91 -13.34 2.65 -6.22
CA LEU A 91 -14.27 2.26 -7.29
C LEU A 91 -15.32 3.34 -7.59
N LYS A 92 -15.73 4.13 -6.60
CA LYS A 92 -16.59 5.29 -6.81
C LYS A 92 -15.87 6.45 -7.46
N MET A 93 -14.59 6.64 -7.11
CA MET A 93 -13.77 7.75 -7.61
C MET A 93 -13.37 7.56 -9.07
N VAL A 94 -13.15 6.33 -9.51
CA VAL A 94 -12.70 5.99 -10.85
C VAL A 94 -13.79 5.21 -11.58
N PRO A 95 -14.65 5.86 -12.40
CA PRO A 95 -15.82 5.22 -13.01
C PRO A 95 -15.50 4.02 -13.89
N ASN A 96 -14.33 4.03 -14.54
CA ASN A 96 -13.88 2.96 -15.45
C ASN A 96 -12.98 1.93 -14.76
N ALA A 97 -12.93 1.91 -13.41
CA ALA A 97 -12.11 0.97 -12.70
C ALA A 97 -12.60 -0.47 -12.87
N ILE A 98 -11.70 -1.32 -13.35
CA ILE A 98 -11.92 -2.77 -13.38
C ILE A 98 -11.58 -3.32 -12.00
N LYS A 99 -12.56 -3.89 -11.32
CA LYS A 99 -12.33 -4.55 -10.04
C LYS A 99 -11.75 -5.94 -10.26
N ALA A 100 -10.54 -6.19 -9.75
CA ALA A 100 -9.99 -7.54 -9.69
C ALA A 100 -10.64 -8.38 -8.58
N PRO A 101 -10.67 -9.70 -8.71
CA PRO A 101 -10.98 -10.57 -7.58
C PRO A 101 -10.01 -10.35 -6.42
N HIS A 102 -10.49 -10.46 -5.19
CA HIS A 102 -9.63 -10.41 -4.02
C HIS A 102 -8.65 -11.59 -4.02
N ILE A 103 -7.37 -11.33 -3.83
CA ILE A 103 -6.30 -12.34 -3.91
C ILE A 103 -5.81 -12.81 -2.55
N GLY A 104 -6.31 -12.23 -1.45
CA GLY A 104 -5.83 -12.52 -0.10
C GLY A 104 -4.44 -11.94 0.16
N GLY A 105 -3.76 -12.41 1.21
CA GLY A 105 -2.37 -12.07 1.49
C GLY A 105 -2.14 -10.88 2.43
N GLY A 106 -3.20 -10.18 2.85
CA GLY A 106 -3.12 -9.05 3.78
C GLY A 106 -2.51 -7.79 3.18
N HIS A 107 -2.02 -6.88 4.03
CA HIS A 107 -1.53 -5.56 3.62
C HIS A 107 -0.35 -5.61 2.64
N PHE A 108 0.49 -6.62 2.73
CA PHE A 108 1.65 -6.82 1.85
C PHE A 108 1.41 -7.96 0.84
N PHE A 109 0.21 -8.03 0.24
CA PHE A 109 -0.14 -9.09 -0.70
C PHE A 109 0.79 -9.17 -1.94
N GLN A 110 1.39 -8.07 -2.35
CA GLN A 110 2.41 -8.05 -3.40
C GLN A 110 3.62 -8.94 -3.07
N TRP A 111 3.86 -9.20 -1.81
CA TRP A 111 4.94 -10.06 -1.33
C TRP A 111 4.45 -11.46 -0.92
N THR A 112 3.27 -11.54 -0.29
CA THR A 112 2.73 -12.83 0.18
C THR A 112 2.03 -13.61 -0.94
N LYS A 113 1.55 -12.93 -2.00
CA LYS A 113 0.81 -13.47 -3.12
C LYS A 113 1.33 -12.99 -4.50
N PRO A 114 2.66 -13.01 -4.74
CA PRO A 114 3.23 -12.43 -5.96
C PRO A 114 2.78 -13.14 -7.23
N LYS A 115 2.57 -14.46 -7.18
CA LYS A 115 2.12 -15.25 -8.33
C LYS A 115 0.69 -14.92 -8.73
N GLU A 116 -0.21 -14.80 -7.76
CA GLU A 116 -1.61 -14.44 -7.97
C GLU A 116 -1.71 -13.02 -8.51
N LEU A 117 -0.98 -12.09 -7.91
CA LEU A 117 -0.92 -10.70 -8.38
C LEU A 117 -0.39 -10.62 -9.82
N SER A 118 0.71 -11.31 -10.13
CA SER A 118 1.29 -11.34 -11.49
C SER A 118 0.29 -11.84 -12.53
N LYS A 119 -0.50 -12.87 -12.23
CA LYS A 119 -1.55 -13.37 -13.13
C LYS A 119 -2.62 -12.32 -13.41
N VAL A 120 -3.08 -11.61 -12.37
CA VAL A 120 -4.09 -10.54 -12.49
C VAL A 120 -3.55 -9.40 -13.34
N LEU A 121 -2.33 -8.93 -13.07
CA LEU A 121 -1.69 -7.86 -13.84
C LEU A 121 -1.45 -8.25 -15.29
N SER A 122 -0.94 -9.47 -15.54
CA SER A 122 -0.68 -9.96 -16.90
C SER A 122 -1.96 -10.07 -17.73
N LYS A 123 -3.07 -10.47 -17.11
CA LYS A 123 -4.37 -10.52 -17.79
C LYS A 123 -4.83 -9.11 -18.15
N PHE A 124 -4.72 -8.16 -17.25
CA PHE A 124 -5.13 -6.77 -17.49
C PHE A 124 -4.28 -6.09 -18.57
N ILE A 125 -2.97 -6.31 -18.60
CA ILE A 125 -2.07 -5.70 -19.60
C ILE A 125 -2.34 -6.25 -21.02
N LYS A 126 -2.85 -7.48 -21.12
CA LYS A 126 -3.12 -8.14 -22.41
C LYS A 126 -4.56 -7.90 -22.93
N SER A 127 -5.43 -7.31 -22.11
CA SER A 127 -6.80 -6.99 -22.50
C SER A 127 -6.87 -5.63 -23.22
#